data_ad3a028ca9ca20832b9b91d5cdd58060
#
_entry.id   ad3a028ca9ca20832b9b91d5cdd58060
#
_cell.length_a   1.000
_cell.length_b   1.000
_cell.length_c   1.000
_cell.angle_alpha   90.00
_cell.angle_beta   90.00
_cell.angle_gamma   90.00
#
_symmetry.space_group_name_H-M   'P 1'
#
loop_
_entity.id
_entity.type
_entity.pdbx_description
1 polymer ?
#
loop_
_entity_poly.entity_id
_entity_poly.type
_entity_poly.pdbx_seq_one_letter_code
_entity_poly.pdbx_strand_id
1 'polypeptide(L)'
;ALPISRTGGRILSSIFFGGGTPSLMPPALVAALIETAERHWGLADDIEITLEANPNSVEVARFADLARAGVNRVSLGIQSFESDALRFLGRAHDAGEAHTALDVAQAHFARVNFDLIYALPGQSVRQWQSQLEAALSRTTAHLSLYQLTIEPGTRFETLVRQGDFVPLDADHAADLYELTQALTAQAGIPAYE
;
A
#
# COMPACT_ATOMS: atom_id res chain seq x y z
N ALA A 1 3.25 9.24 -22.05
CA ALA A 1 2.96 10.51 -21.37
C ALA A 1 2.71 11.60 -22.43
N LEU A 2 1.68 12.43 -22.23
CA LEU A 2 1.46 13.60 -23.09
C LEU A 2 2.57 14.64 -22.79
N PRO A 3 3.12 15.31 -23.83
CA PRO A 3 4.07 16.40 -23.62
C PRO A 3 3.45 17.51 -22.74
N ILE A 4 4.22 18.10 -21.86
CA ILE A 4 3.81 19.21 -20.97
C ILE A 4 3.13 20.33 -21.78
N SER A 5 3.63 20.63 -23.00
CA SER A 5 3.05 21.63 -23.91
C SER A 5 1.58 21.38 -24.31
N ARG A 6 1.08 20.13 -24.16
CA ARG A 6 -0.32 19.79 -24.45
C ARG A 6 -1.24 19.82 -23.23
N THR A 7 -0.70 20.05 -22.06
CA THR A 7 -1.44 20.00 -20.78
C THR A 7 -1.43 21.36 -20.06
N GLY A 8 -1.00 22.43 -20.72
CA GLY A 8 -0.98 23.78 -20.16
C GLY A 8 -2.35 24.25 -19.68
N GLY A 9 -2.37 25.03 -18.61
CA GLY A 9 -3.61 25.57 -18.02
C GLY A 9 -4.38 24.58 -17.13
N ARG A 10 -3.83 23.41 -16.83
CA ARG A 10 -4.38 22.45 -15.85
C ARG A 10 -3.77 22.72 -14.48
N ILE A 11 -4.56 22.45 -13.44
CA ILE A 11 -4.12 22.42 -12.04
C ILE A 11 -4.08 20.97 -11.62
N LEU A 12 -2.98 20.54 -10.98
CA LEU A 12 -2.82 19.18 -10.48
C LEU A 12 -3.60 19.01 -9.18
N SER A 13 -4.45 18.01 -9.12
CA SER A 13 -5.13 17.56 -7.90
C SER A 13 -4.38 16.44 -7.18
N SER A 14 -3.48 15.74 -7.87
CA SER A 14 -2.64 14.70 -7.27
C SER A 14 -1.29 14.53 -7.97
N ILE A 15 -0.29 14.11 -7.18
CA ILE A 15 1.00 13.60 -7.65
C ILE A 15 1.22 12.23 -6.99
N PHE A 16 1.62 11.24 -7.76
CA PHE A 16 1.87 9.89 -7.26
C PHE A 16 3.29 9.46 -7.63
N PHE A 17 4.11 9.20 -6.61
CA PHE A 17 5.44 8.61 -6.74
C PHE A 17 5.33 7.10 -6.56
N GLY A 18 5.34 6.36 -7.66
CA GLY A 18 5.22 4.90 -7.68
C GLY A 18 6.28 4.24 -8.54
N GLY A 19 6.37 2.90 -8.43
CA GLY A 19 7.31 2.07 -9.20
C GLY A 19 8.71 1.99 -8.60
N GLY A 20 9.30 0.80 -8.63
CA GLY A 20 10.55 0.54 -7.92
C GLY A 20 10.41 0.76 -6.42
N THR A 21 11.18 1.67 -5.84
CA THR A 21 11.10 2.03 -4.42
C THR A 21 11.24 3.56 -4.27
N PRO A 22 10.15 4.31 -4.45
CA PRO A 22 10.19 5.78 -4.45
C PRO A 22 10.71 6.40 -3.14
N SER A 23 10.46 5.78 -2.00
CA SER A 23 10.94 6.20 -0.68
C SER A 23 12.46 6.22 -0.52
N LEU A 24 13.18 5.56 -1.42
CA LEU A 24 14.65 5.62 -1.48
C LEU A 24 15.19 6.84 -2.23
N MET A 25 14.34 7.61 -2.93
CA MET A 25 14.78 8.86 -3.55
C MET A 25 15.28 9.85 -2.47
N PRO A 26 16.34 10.62 -2.77
CA PRO A 26 16.71 11.74 -1.90
C PRO A 26 15.53 12.71 -1.71
N PRO A 27 15.18 13.13 -0.49
CA PRO A 27 14.08 14.06 -0.24
C PRO A 27 14.19 15.37 -1.05
N ALA A 28 15.41 15.86 -1.27
CA ALA A 28 15.66 17.03 -2.12
C ALA A 28 15.23 16.81 -3.58
N LEU A 29 15.36 15.57 -4.11
CA LEU A 29 14.88 15.24 -5.44
C LEU A 29 13.35 15.22 -5.49
N VAL A 30 12.70 14.67 -4.47
CA VAL A 30 11.24 14.66 -4.36
C VAL A 30 10.71 16.10 -4.33
N ALA A 31 11.29 16.98 -3.50
CA ALA A 31 10.95 18.40 -3.45
C ALA A 31 11.10 19.07 -4.81
N ALA A 32 12.24 18.88 -5.50
CA ALA A 32 12.51 19.47 -6.82
C ALA A 32 11.52 18.99 -7.90
N LEU A 33 11.06 17.74 -7.82
CA LEU A 33 10.03 17.21 -8.73
C LEU A 33 8.67 17.86 -8.48
N ILE A 34 8.26 18.02 -7.21
CA ILE A 34 7.03 18.69 -6.82
C ILE A 34 7.05 20.16 -7.28
N GLU A 35 8.12 20.90 -6.99
CA GLU A 35 8.30 22.30 -7.43
C GLU A 35 8.27 22.44 -8.96
N THR A 36 8.85 21.45 -9.67
CA THR A 36 8.82 21.44 -11.13
C THR A 36 7.41 21.22 -11.65
N ALA A 37 6.67 20.31 -11.05
CA ALA A 37 5.25 20.07 -11.37
C ALA A 37 4.42 21.34 -11.13
N GLU A 38 4.60 22.00 -9.98
CA GLU A 38 3.92 23.24 -9.62
C GLU A 38 4.17 24.35 -10.65
N ARG A 39 5.42 24.56 -11.05
CA ARG A 39 5.78 25.57 -12.06
C ARG A 39 5.12 25.35 -13.43
N HIS A 40 4.87 24.10 -13.79
CA HIS A 40 4.29 23.77 -15.10
C HIS A 40 2.77 23.74 -15.13
N TRP A 41 2.13 23.37 -14.02
CA TRP A 41 0.67 23.18 -13.98
C TRP A 41 -0.04 23.91 -12.86
N GLY A 42 0.69 24.36 -11.82
CA GLY A 42 0.07 24.75 -10.56
C GLY A 42 -0.45 23.55 -9.78
N LEU A 43 -0.65 23.73 -8.47
CA LEU A 43 -1.17 22.71 -7.58
C LEU A 43 -2.49 23.20 -6.99
N ALA A 44 -3.46 22.28 -6.79
CA ALA A 44 -4.67 22.57 -6.04
C ALA A 44 -4.34 22.79 -4.54
N ASP A 45 -5.15 23.57 -3.84
CA ASP A 45 -4.94 23.88 -2.41
C ASP A 45 -4.97 22.62 -1.53
N ASP A 46 -5.73 21.59 -1.95
CA ASP A 46 -5.91 20.31 -1.28
C ASP A 46 -5.19 19.16 -1.97
N ILE A 47 -4.17 19.43 -2.80
CA ILE A 47 -3.44 18.42 -3.58
C ILE A 47 -3.03 17.24 -2.72
N GLU A 48 -3.22 16.03 -3.25
CA GLU A 48 -2.66 14.82 -2.68
C GLU A 48 -1.32 14.49 -3.33
N ILE A 49 -0.27 14.40 -2.51
CA ILE A 49 1.07 14.00 -2.96
C ILE A 49 1.42 12.69 -2.26
N THR A 50 1.24 11.60 -2.99
CA THR A 50 1.42 10.23 -2.50
C THR A 50 2.78 9.67 -2.87
N LEU A 51 3.37 8.90 -1.95
CA LEU A 51 4.61 8.17 -2.19
C LEU A 51 4.48 6.74 -1.65
N GLU A 52 4.89 5.75 -2.47
CA GLU A 52 4.96 4.34 -2.06
C GLU A 52 6.23 4.08 -1.25
N ALA A 53 6.09 3.27 -0.19
CA ALA A 53 7.18 2.88 0.69
C ALA A 53 7.03 1.44 1.19
N ASN A 54 8.17 0.82 1.54
CA ASN A 54 8.18 -0.44 2.27
C ASN A 54 8.41 -0.19 3.77
N PRO A 55 7.90 -1.06 4.63
CA PRO A 55 7.99 -0.89 6.08
C PRO A 55 9.33 -1.39 6.66
N ASN A 56 10.45 -1.06 6.02
CA ASN A 56 11.78 -1.37 6.55
C ASN A 56 12.42 -0.14 7.20
N SER A 57 13.36 -0.36 8.09
CA SER A 57 14.00 0.68 8.91
C SER A 57 14.70 1.77 8.09
N VAL A 58 15.24 1.44 6.91
CA VAL A 58 15.95 2.40 6.04
C VAL A 58 14.96 3.41 5.44
N GLU A 59 13.79 2.96 5.02
CA GLU A 59 12.76 3.82 4.43
C GLU A 59 12.05 4.64 5.51
N VAL A 60 11.70 4.00 6.63
CA VAL A 60 11.04 4.65 7.78
C VAL A 60 11.87 5.81 8.34
N ALA A 61 13.19 5.68 8.40
CA ALA A 61 14.09 6.75 8.87
C ALA A 61 14.01 8.03 8.01
N ARG A 62 13.46 7.95 6.80
CA ARG A 62 13.31 9.09 5.87
C ARG A 62 11.92 9.74 5.88
N PHE A 63 10.95 9.16 6.57
CA PHE A 63 9.56 9.64 6.51
C PHE A 63 9.41 11.11 6.91
N ALA A 64 10.09 11.54 7.98
CA ALA A 64 10.09 12.94 8.38
C ALA A 64 10.65 13.88 7.29
N ASP A 65 11.69 13.46 6.60
CA ASP A 65 12.32 14.26 5.52
C ASP A 65 11.45 14.29 4.27
N LEU A 66 10.83 13.18 3.92
CA LEU A 66 9.88 13.09 2.79
C LEU A 66 8.62 13.93 3.04
N ALA A 67 8.11 13.93 4.28
CA ALA A 67 7.00 14.80 4.65
C ALA A 67 7.38 16.28 4.52
N ARG A 68 8.58 16.67 4.96
CA ARG A 68 9.10 18.06 4.78
C ARG A 68 9.34 18.40 3.31
N ALA A 69 9.62 17.42 2.46
CA ALA A 69 9.78 17.60 1.02
C ALA A 69 8.45 17.82 0.28
N GLY A 70 7.31 17.75 0.98
CA GLY A 70 5.98 18.02 0.43
C GLY A 70 5.10 16.79 0.23
N VAL A 71 5.57 15.57 0.55
CA VAL A 71 4.73 14.38 0.55
C VAL A 71 3.72 14.48 1.69
N ASN A 72 2.43 14.34 1.41
CA ASN A 72 1.37 14.44 2.44
C ASN A 72 0.55 13.15 2.61
N ARG A 73 0.81 12.14 1.77
CA ARG A 73 0.25 10.79 1.88
C ARG A 73 1.33 9.75 1.64
N VAL A 74 1.33 8.67 2.41
CA VAL A 74 2.18 7.50 2.16
C VAL A 74 1.34 6.25 1.98
N SER A 75 1.73 5.37 1.04
CA SER A 75 1.18 4.02 0.87
C SER A 75 2.25 3.00 1.27
N LEU A 76 1.98 2.23 2.32
CA LEU A 76 2.91 1.26 2.88
C LEU A 76 2.60 -0.14 2.39
N GLY A 77 3.54 -0.77 1.71
CA GLY A 77 3.45 -2.17 1.30
C GLY A 77 3.65 -3.15 2.46
N ILE A 78 2.78 -3.11 3.49
CA ILE A 78 2.85 -3.98 4.67
C ILE A 78 2.61 -5.43 4.30
N GLN A 79 1.62 -5.71 3.49
CA GLN A 79 1.17 -7.00 2.97
C GLN A 79 0.56 -7.94 4.03
N SER A 80 1.08 -7.98 5.24
CA SER A 80 0.52 -8.73 6.37
C SER A 80 1.13 -8.25 7.69
N PHE A 81 0.41 -8.46 8.80
CA PHE A 81 0.94 -8.34 10.16
C PHE A 81 1.30 -9.71 10.78
N GLU A 82 1.23 -10.79 9.97
CA GLU A 82 1.56 -12.15 10.39
C GLU A 82 2.92 -12.57 9.82
N SER A 83 3.86 -12.96 10.69
CA SER A 83 5.23 -13.31 10.28
C SER A 83 5.29 -14.48 9.29
N ASP A 84 4.39 -15.46 9.41
CA ASP A 84 4.35 -16.60 8.50
C ASP A 84 3.85 -16.19 7.11
N ALA A 85 2.86 -15.32 7.05
CA ALA A 85 2.35 -14.74 5.81
C ALA A 85 3.43 -13.90 5.10
N LEU A 86 4.16 -13.06 5.85
CA LEU A 86 5.26 -12.25 5.31
C LEU A 86 6.37 -13.14 4.72
N ARG A 87 6.74 -14.22 5.41
CA ARG A 87 7.72 -15.20 4.88
C ARG A 87 7.23 -15.88 3.61
N PHE A 88 5.97 -16.30 3.58
CA PHE A 88 5.35 -16.90 2.39
C PHE A 88 5.36 -15.91 1.22
N LEU A 89 5.00 -14.66 1.45
CA LEU A 89 5.00 -13.59 0.44
C LEU A 89 6.42 -13.14 0.04
N GLY A 90 7.47 -13.66 0.68
CA GLY A 90 8.86 -13.31 0.39
C GLY A 90 9.22 -11.88 0.82
N ARG A 91 8.55 -11.33 1.83
CA ARG A 91 8.84 -9.98 2.34
C ARG A 91 10.09 -9.99 3.23
N ALA A 92 10.88 -8.93 3.12
CA ALA A 92 12.13 -8.80 3.89
C ALA A 92 11.91 -8.28 5.31
N HIS A 93 10.79 -7.59 5.57
CA HIS A 93 10.43 -7.06 6.88
C HIS A 93 9.62 -8.07 7.68
N ASP A 94 9.62 -7.93 8.99
CA ASP A 94 8.80 -8.70 9.92
C ASP A 94 7.56 -7.91 10.41
N ALA A 95 6.72 -8.57 11.21
CA ALA A 95 5.50 -7.96 11.74
C ALA A 95 5.79 -6.76 12.67
N GLY A 96 6.88 -6.81 13.44
CA GLY A 96 7.30 -5.71 14.33
C GLY A 96 7.72 -4.47 13.53
N GLU A 97 8.48 -4.67 12.45
CA GLU A 97 8.84 -3.61 11.52
C GLU A 97 7.62 -3.01 10.83
N ALA A 98 6.65 -3.84 10.42
CA ALA A 98 5.39 -3.38 9.82
C ALA A 98 4.59 -2.48 10.78
N HIS A 99 4.45 -2.88 12.05
CA HIS A 99 3.80 -2.06 13.07
C HIS A 99 4.54 -0.74 13.33
N THR A 100 5.85 -0.80 13.49
CA THR A 100 6.70 0.38 13.71
C THR A 100 6.59 1.35 12.53
N ALA A 101 6.64 0.85 11.30
CA ALA A 101 6.53 1.67 10.11
C ALA A 101 5.18 2.39 10.03
N LEU A 102 4.09 1.70 10.38
CA LEU A 102 2.76 2.30 10.41
C LEU A 102 2.66 3.41 11.47
N ASP A 103 3.19 3.18 12.68
CA ASP A 103 3.21 4.19 13.75
C ASP A 103 3.99 5.44 13.34
N VAL A 104 5.18 5.26 12.76
CA VAL A 104 6.00 6.39 12.28
C VAL A 104 5.34 7.10 11.12
N ALA A 105 4.71 6.39 10.18
CA ALA A 105 3.99 6.99 9.08
C ALA A 105 2.83 7.87 9.57
N GLN A 106 2.03 7.36 10.51
CA GLN A 106 0.91 8.11 11.11
C GLN A 106 1.36 9.35 11.91
N ALA A 107 2.60 9.36 12.41
CA ALA A 107 3.17 10.53 13.09
C ALA A 107 3.65 11.63 12.13
N HIS A 108 3.97 11.30 10.86
CA HIS A 108 4.59 12.25 9.93
C HIS A 108 3.71 12.63 8.74
N PHE A 109 2.76 11.79 8.33
CA PHE A 109 1.91 12.05 7.18
C PHE A 109 0.45 12.25 7.61
N ALA A 110 -0.22 13.23 6.98
CA ALA A 110 -1.62 13.50 7.23
C ALA A 110 -2.54 12.37 6.75
N ARG A 111 -2.11 11.63 5.73
CA ARG A 111 -2.85 10.51 5.14
C ARG A 111 -1.93 9.31 5.03
N VAL A 112 -2.38 8.17 5.54
CA VAL A 112 -1.65 6.90 5.48
C VAL A 112 -2.56 5.83 4.91
N ASN A 113 -2.10 5.16 3.87
CA ASN A 113 -2.64 3.91 3.37
C ASN A 113 -1.66 2.79 3.68
N PHE A 114 -2.17 1.59 3.85
CA PHE A 114 -1.33 0.39 3.80
C PHE A 114 -2.02 -0.73 3.04
N ASP A 115 -1.20 -1.57 2.45
CA ASP A 115 -1.64 -2.65 1.59
C ASP A 115 -1.59 -3.96 2.37
N LEU A 116 -2.64 -4.78 2.28
CA LEU A 116 -2.67 -6.15 2.80
C LEU A 116 -3.04 -7.12 1.69
N ILE A 117 -2.46 -8.33 1.78
CA ILE A 117 -2.78 -9.44 0.87
C ILE A 117 -3.49 -10.52 1.68
N TYR A 118 -4.66 -10.94 1.22
CA TYR A 118 -5.46 -12.02 1.80
C TYR A 118 -5.68 -13.17 0.79
N ALA A 119 -6.50 -14.15 1.17
CA ALA A 119 -6.69 -15.40 0.42
C ALA A 119 -5.38 -16.19 0.24
N LEU A 120 -4.55 -16.19 1.28
CA LEU A 120 -3.33 -16.97 1.32
C LEU A 120 -3.64 -18.47 1.44
N PRO A 121 -2.75 -19.38 0.98
CA PRO A 121 -2.94 -20.81 1.10
C PRO A 121 -3.29 -21.24 2.54
N GLY A 122 -4.42 -21.95 2.70
CA GLY A 122 -4.89 -22.40 4.00
C GLY A 122 -5.45 -21.35 4.95
N GLN A 123 -5.56 -20.10 4.53
CA GLN A 123 -6.14 -19.02 5.35
C GLN A 123 -7.64 -19.25 5.53
N SER A 124 -8.08 -19.43 6.76
CA SER A 124 -9.51 -19.58 7.08
C SER A 124 -10.23 -18.23 7.17
N VAL A 125 -11.56 -18.24 6.98
CA VAL A 125 -12.42 -17.05 7.15
C VAL A 125 -12.22 -16.42 8.53
N ARG A 126 -12.13 -17.22 9.60
CA ARG A 126 -11.92 -16.72 10.97
C ARG A 126 -10.55 -16.04 11.15
N GLN A 127 -9.49 -16.61 10.56
CA GLN A 127 -8.17 -15.99 10.63
C GLN A 127 -8.16 -14.65 9.90
N TRP A 128 -8.71 -14.59 8.68
CA TRP A 128 -8.81 -13.34 7.94
C TRP A 128 -9.67 -12.31 8.66
N GLN A 129 -10.82 -12.71 9.21
CA GLN A 129 -11.67 -11.82 10.00
C GLN A 129 -10.87 -11.14 11.12
N SER A 130 -10.16 -11.91 11.94
CA SER A 130 -9.35 -11.36 13.03
C SER A 130 -8.26 -10.41 12.56
N GLN A 131 -7.58 -10.76 11.46
CA GLN A 131 -6.52 -9.92 10.86
C GLN A 131 -7.10 -8.61 10.30
N LEU A 132 -8.22 -8.68 9.61
CA LEU A 132 -8.86 -7.50 9.03
C LEU A 132 -9.44 -6.58 10.12
N GLU A 133 -10.07 -7.11 11.15
CA GLU A 133 -10.55 -6.32 12.29
C GLU A 133 -9.40 -5.58 12.99
N ALA A 134 -8.27 -6.25 13.20
CA ALA A 134 -7.07 -5.62 13.74
C ALA A 134 -6.52 -4.53 12.83
N ALA A 135 -6.49 -4.76 11.51
CA ALA A 135 -6.07 -3.77 10.52
C ALA A 135 -7.00 -2.55 10.48
N LEU A 136 -8.33 -2.78 10.49
CA LEU A 136 -9.34 -1.73 10.50
C LEU A 136 -9.22 -0.83 11.74
N SER A 137 -8.86 -1.39 12.90
CA SER A 137 -8.63 -0.60 14.11
C SER A 137 -7.43 0.36 14.00
N ARG A 138 -6.53 0.13 13.04
CA ARG A 138 -5.34 0.93 12.75
C ARG A 138 -5.50 1.87 11.55
N THR A 139 -6.58 1.68 10.78
CA THR A 139 -6.83 2.44 9.55
C THR A 139 -7.36 3.84 9.88
N THR A 140 -6.84 4.85 9.19
CA THR A 140 -7.29 6.24 9.38
C THR A 140 -8.41 6.63 8.42
N ALA A 141 -8.31 6.28 7.14
CA ALA A 141 -9.32 6.63 6.14
C ALA A 141 -9.28 5.76 4.88
N HIS A 142 -8.17 5.04 4.64
CA HIS A 142 -7.94 4.30 3.41
C HIS A 142 -7.15 3.03 3.69
N LEU A 143 -7.52 1.95 3.01
CA LEU A 143 -6.88 0.63 3.11
C LEU A 143 -6.93 -0.04 1.74
N SER A 144 -5.83 -0.63 1.29
CA SER A 144 -5.79 -1.42 0.07
C SER A 144 -5.72 -2.90 0.42
N LEU A 145 -6.70 -3.66 -0.06
CA LEU A 145 -6.84 -5.08 0.21
C LEU A 145 -6.79 -5.87 -1.10
N TYR A 146 -5.75 -6.69 -1.25
CA TYR A 146 -5.51 -7.47 -2.45
C TYR A 146 -5.74 -8.95 -2.18
N GLN A 147 -6.58 -9.58 -2.98
CA GLN A 147 -6.69 -11.04 -2.99
C GLN A 147 -5.49 -11.65 -3.70
N LEU A 148 -4.84 -12.66 -3.09
CA LEU A 148 -3.71 -13.33 -3.74
C LEU A 148 -4.16 -13.97 -5.06
N THR A 149 -3.54 -13.53 -6.15
CA THR A 149 -3.69 -14.11 -7.48
C THR A 149 -2.38 -14.75 -7.93
N ILE A 150 -2.48 -15.85 -8.69
CA ILE A 150 -1.32 -16.51 -9.24
C ILE A 150 -1.15 -16.09 -10.69
N GLU A 151 -0.26 -15.14 -10.91
CA GLU A 151 -0.01 -14.59 -12.25
C GLU A 151 0.97 -15.45 -13.05
N PRO A 152 0.70 -15.66 -14.36
CA PRO A 152 1.61 -16.39 -15.24
C PRO A 152 3.02 -15.77 -15.27
N GLY A 153 4.05 -16.63 -15.32
CA GLY A 153 5.45 -16.23 -15.37
C GLY A 153 6.04 -15.81 -14.01
N THR A 154 5.27 -15.91 -12.93
CA THR A 154 5.74 -15.55 -11.58
C THR A 154 6.34 -16.74 -10.84
N ARG A 155 7.07 -16.42 -9.75
CA ARG A 155 7.55 -17.42 -8.80
C ARG A 155 6.38 -18.24 -8.21
N PHE A 156 5.27 -17.62 -7.89
CA PHE A 156 4.11 -18.31 -7.32
C PHE A 156 3.51 -19.33 -8.30
N GLU A 157 3.39 -19.01 -9.59
CA GLU A 157 2.99 -20.00 -10.60
C GLU A 157 3.93 -21.21 -10.61
N THR A 158 5.23 -20.97 -10.53
CA THR A 158 6.22 -22.06 -10.49
C THR A 158 6.04 -22.94 -9.26
N LEU A 159 5.86 -22.35 -8.07
CA LEU A 159 5.66 -23.07 -6.81
C LEU A 159 4.35 -23.89 -6.82
N VAL A 160 3.26 -23.33 -7.34
CA VAL A 160 1.98 -24.05 -7.51
C VAL A 160 2.17 -25.25 -8.45
N ARG A 161 2.85 -25.06 -9.59
CA ARG A 161 3.11 -26.14 -10.54
C ARG A 161 3.99 -27.25 -9.98
N GLN A 162 4.90 -26.91 -9.04
CA GLN A 162 5.75 -27.87 -8.33
C GLN A 162 5.03 -28.59 -7.19
N GLY A 163 3.84 -28.09 -6.80
CA GLY A 163 3.06 -28.65 -5.70
C GLY A 163 3.51 -28.16 -4.31
N ASP A 164 4.30 -27.10 -4.25
CA ASP A 164 4.80 -26.56 -2.97
C ASP A 164 3.67 -25.94 -2.13
N PHE A 165 2.62 -25.46 -2.77
CA PHE A 165 1.36 -25.10 -2.12
C PHE A 165 0.17 -25.16 -3.09
N VAL A 166 -1.03 -25.20 -2.52
CA VAL A 166 -2.30 -25.15 -3.27
C VAL A 166 -2.96 -23.80 -2.95
N PRO A 167 -3.28 -22.98 -3.97
CA PRO A 167 -4.09 -21.77 -3.77
C PRO A 167 -5.45 -22.12 -3.15
N LEU A 168 -6.11 -21.16 -2.52
CA LEU A 168 -7.49 -21.35 -2.09
C LEU A 168 -8.38 -21.62 -3.31
N ASP A 169 -9.39 -22.48 -3.11
CA ASP A 169 -10.44 -22.68 -4.11
C ASP A 169 -11.30 -21.41 -4.26
N ALA A 170 -12.02 -21.34 -5.36
CA ALA A 170 -12.79 -20.13 -5.73
C ALA A 170 -13.91 -19.82 -4.73
N ASP A 171 -14.57 -20.84 -4.17
CA ASP A 171 -15.68 -20.63 -3.23
C ASP A 171 -15.15 -20.06 -1.91
N HIS A 172 -14.06 -20.63 -1.38
CA HIS A 172 -13.43 -20.12 -0.17
C HIS A 172 -12.85 -18.72 -0.37
N ALA A 173 -12.26 -18.44 -1.53
CA ALA A 173 -11.77 -17.10 -1.86
C ALA A 173 -12.91 -16.08 -1.96
N ALA A 174 -14.08 -16.49 -2.47
CA ALA A 174 -15.30 -15.66 -2.49
C ALA A 174 -15.81 -15.36 -1.08
N ASP A 175 -15.85 -16.35 -0.18
CA ASP A 175 -16.24 -16.14 1.23
C ASP A 175 -15.36 -15.07 1.90
N LEU A 176 -14.04 -15.13 1.66
CA LEU A 176 -13.10 -14.12 2.19
C LEU A 176 -13.37 -12.74 1.59
N TYR A 177 -13.69 -12.66 0.31
CA TYR A 177 -14.03 -11.41 -0.35
C TYR A 177 -15.32 -10.80 0.22
N GLU A 178 -16.38 -11.59 0.36
CA GLU A 178 -17.66 -11.14 0.94
C GLU A 178 -17.49 -10.65 2.37
N LEU A 179 -16.73 -11.38 3.19
CA LEU A 179 -16.37 -10.94 4.54
C LEU A 179 -15.61 -9.60 4.51
N THR A 180 -14.68 -9.44 3.59
CA THR A 180 -13.89 -8.20 3.44
C THR A 180 -14.82 -7.02 3.17
N GLN A 181 -15.74 -7.16 2.21
CA GLN A 181 -16.72 -6.12 1.87
C GLN A 181 -17.61 -5.76 3.07
N ALA A 182 -18.08 -6.78 3.80
CA ALA A 182 -18.94 -6.57 4.96
C ALA A 182 -18.23 -5.80 6.08
N LEU A 183 -17.01 -6.20 6.44
CA LEU A 183 -16.26 -5.58 7.54
C LEU A 183 -15.80 -4.16 7.20
N THR A 184 -15.32 -3.91 5.97
CA THR A 184 -14.92 -2.56 5.54
C THR A 184 -16.11 -1.62 5.49
N ALA A 185 -17.28 -2.07 5.00
CA ALA A 185 -18.50 -1.28 5.03
C ALA A 185 -18.95 -0.94 6.46
N GLN A 186 -18.90 -1.91 7.39
CA GLN A 186 -19.21 -1.69 8.81
C GLN A 186 -18.25 -0.69 9.47
N ALA A 187 -16.98 -0.70 9.06
CA ALA A 187 -15.97 0.26 9.53
C ALA A 187 -16.09 1.65 8.89
N GLY A 188 -17.05 1.88 8.00
CA GLY A 188 -17.26 3.16 7.34
C GLY A 188 -16.31 3.47 6.18
N ILE A 189 -15.59 2.46 5.69
CA ILE A 189 -14.69 2.54 4.51
C ILE A 189 -15.13 1.51 3.45
N PRO A 190 -16.33 1.69 2.85
CA PRO A 190 -16.81 0.77 1.83
C PRO A 190 -15.87 0.77 0.61
N ALA A 191 -15.83 -0.36 -0.11
CA ALA A 191 -15.10 -0.44 -1.35
C ALA A 191 -15.63 0.56 -2.38
N TYR A 192 -14.72 1.10 -3.19
CA TYR A 192 -15.04 2.06 -4.26
C TYR A 192 -14.42 1.64 -5.61
N GLU A 193 -13.66 0.55 -5.65
CA GLU A 193 -13.12 -0.10 -6.85
C GLU A 193 -13.52 -1.56 -6.91
#